data_e130c17d064c1cae96d686fd61982e97
#
_entry.id   e130c17d064c1cae96d686fd61982e97
#
_cell.length_a   1.000
_cell.length_b   1.000
_cell.length_c   1.000
_cell.angle_alpha   90.00
_cell.angle_beta   90.00
_cell.angle_gamma   90.00
#
_symmetry.space_group_name_H-M   'P 1'
#
loop_
_entity.id
_entity.type
_entity.pdbx_description
1 polymer ?
#
loop_
_entity_poly.entity_id
_entity_poly.type
_entity_poly.pdbx_seq_one_letter_code
_entity_poly.pdbx_strand_id
1 'polypeptide(L)'
;EDIASLETLKGTEATAIYGSRGANGVIIITSKAGLKKLEDELNQVQARTNFKETAFFFPHLRTDEDGAIRLEFTMPEALTKWKLQLLAHTKDLKAVTNKKITVTQKKLMITPNAPRFLREGDKITISSKISSLSDQVLNGFAQLHLTNAITGKDINILADNAFKNQNFSIISKGNTQVSWTLQIPEGIQAVQYKIVAKAGDFSDGEQNVLPVLSNRMLVTETMPIWVNSDETKTFILEKLKNNSSETAKNHRLTLEMTSNPAWYALQALPYLMEYPYECVEQTFSRYYANILASHLVNSNPKIKKVLEKWNSSDALTSNLEKNQELKSIIIQETPWLRDAQSETEQK
;
A
#
# COMPACT_ATOMS: atom_id res chain seq x y z
N GLU A 1 39.85 -11.83 -4.91
CA GLU A 1 39.19 -10.58 -4.45
C GLU A 1 38.13 -10.03 -5.41
N ASP A 2 38.07 -10.50 -6.68
CA ASP A 2 37.12 -10.02 -7.69
C ASP A 2 35.84 -10.84 -7.82
N ILE A 3 35.73 -11.96 -7.09
CA ILE A 3 34.53 -12.82 -7.12
C ILE A 3 33.47 -12.23 -6.18
N ALA A 4 32.25 -12.05 -6.71
CA ALA A 4 31.09 -11.59 -5.96
C ALA A 4 30.22 -12.77 -5.48
N SER A 5 30.01 -13.77 -6.33
CA SER A 5 29.27 -14.98 -5.96
C SER A 5 29.80 -16.21 -6.70
N LEU A 6 29.60 -17.37 -6.09
CA LEU A 6 29.90 -18.67 -6.66
C LEU A 6 28.68 -19.57 -6.44
N GLU A 7 28.05 -19.97 -7.53
CA GLU A 7 26.85 -20.82 -7.52
C GLU A 7 27.19 -22.15 -8.20
N THR A 8 26.75 -23.25 -7.59
CA THR A 8 26.97 -24.60 -8.16
C THR A 8 25.61 -25.20 -8.53
N LEU A 9 25.40 -25.41 -9.82
CA LEU A 9 24.25 -26.13 -10.35
C LEU A 9 24.60 -27.61 -10.56
N LYS A 10 23.73 -28.53 -10.18
CA LYS A 10 23.92 -29.98 -10.31
C LYS A 10 22.70 -30.64 -10.95
N GLY A 11 22.94 -31.80 -11.60
CA GLY A 11 21.88 -32.64 -12.13
C GLY A 11 21.01 -31.97 -13.18
N THR A 12 19.68 -32.10 -12.99
CA THR A 12 18.68 -31.60 -13.96
C THR A 12 18.67 -30.09 -14.12
N GLU A 13 19.02 -29.33 -13.08
CA GLU A 13 19.13 -27.86 -13.17
C GLU A 13 20.24 -27.42 -14.11
N ALA A 14 21.43 -28.01 -13.96
CA ALA A 14 22.58 -27.71 -14.80
C ALA A 14 22.33 -28.11 -16.26
N THR A 15 21.71 -29.28 -16.48
CA THR A 15 21.40 -29.75 -17.85
C THR A 15 20.27 -29.01 -18.51
N ALA A 16 19.29 -28.50 -17.74
CA ALA A 16 18.21 -27.66 -18.27
C ALA A 16 18.72 -26.33 -18.86
N ILE A 17 19.76 -25.76 -18.23
CA ILE A 17 20.32 -24.45 -18.64
C ILE A 17 21.44 -24.60 -19.68
N TYR A 18 22.32 -25.58 -19.49
CA TYR A 18 23.55 -25.73 -20.27
C TYR A 18 23.56 -26.95 -21.20
N GLY A 19 22.44 -27.68 -21.27
CA GLY A 19 22.32 -28.90 -22.08
C GLY A 19 23.32 -30.01 -21.60
N SER A 20 23.82 -30.83 -22.54
CA SER A 20 24.75 -31.90 -22.22
C SER A 20 26.07 -31.42 -21.59
N ARG A 21 26.44 -30.17 -21.77
CA ARG A 21 27.62 -29.57 -21.12
C ARG A 21 27.43 -29.42 -19.60
N GLY A 22 26.20 -29.35 -19.12
CA GLY A 22 25.86 -29.27 -17.70
C GLY A 22 25.80 -30.63 -16.99
N ALA A 23 25.96 -31.76 -17.69
CA ALA A 23 25.76 -33.11 -17.12
C ALA A 23 26.62 -33.42 -15.87
N ASN A 24 27.84 -32.87 -15.80
CA ASN A 24 28.76 -33.02 -14.66
C ASN A 24 28.64 -31.90 -13.59
N GLY A 25 27.65 -31.04 -13.74
CA GLY A 25 27.48 -29.83 -12.92
C GLY A 25 28.12 -28.59 -13.55
N VAL A 26 27.67 -27.43 -13.13
CA VAL A 26 28.14 -26.12 -13.58
C VAL A 26 28.47 -25.25 -12.41
N ILE A 27 29.64 -24.62 -12.42
CA ILE A 27 30.01 -23.58 -11.46
C ILE A 27 29.87 -22.23 -12.16
N ILE A 28 28.97 -21.40 -11.65
CA ILE A 28 28.78 -20.04 -12.12
C ILE A 28 29.55 -19.10 -11.20
N ILE A 29 30.53 -18.40 -11.78
CA ILE A 29 31.32 -17.41 -11.05
C ILE A 29 30.90 -16.04 -11.54
N THR A 30 30.35 -15.20 -10.63
CA THR A 30 30.01 -13.81 -10.91
C THR A 30 31.08 -12.90 -10.32
N SER A 31 31.74 -12.10 -11.17
CA SER A 31 32.68 -11.09 -10.70
C SER A 31 31.92 -9.87 -10.09
N LYS A 32 32.59 -9.12 -9.21
CA LYS A 32 32.04 -7.87 -8.67
C LYS A 32 31.67 -6.87 -9.75
N ALA A 33 32.49 -6.76 -10.80
CA ALA A 33 32.20 -5.90 -11.94
C ALA A 33 30.99 -6.40 -12.74
N GLY A 34 30.86 -7.71 -12.95
CA GLY A 34 29.71 -8.33 -13.61
C GLY A 34 28.42 -8.15 -12.81
N LEU A 35 28.47 -8.30 -11.47
CA LEU A 35 27.33 -8.07 -10.60
C LEU A 35 26.87 -6.61 -10.65
N LYS A 36 27.81 -5.66 -10.58
CA LYS A 36 27.49 -4.23 -10.68
C LYS A 36 26.84 -3.89 -12.03
N LYS A 37 27.39 -4.39 -13.13
CA LYS A 37 26.79 -4.20 -14.46
C LYS A 37 25.35 -4.74 -14.52
N LEU A 38 25.13 -5.94 -13.98
CA LEU A 38 23.80 -6.55 -13.90
C LEU A 38 22.84 -5.68 -13.07
N GLU A 39 23.27 -5.19 -11.90
CA GLU A 39 22.48 -4.31 -11.06
C GLU A 39 22.13 -3.01 -11.78
N ASP A 40 23.09 -2.39 -12.48
CA ASP A 40 22.86 -1.18 -13.26
C ASP A 40 21.82 -1.43 -14.38
N GLU A 41 21.89 -2.56 -15.06
CA GLU A 41 20.92 -2.96 -16.07
C GLU A 41 19.51 -3.22 -15.50
N LEU A 42 19.42 -3.87 -14.34
CA LEU A 42 18.13 -4.13 -13.67
C LEU A 42 17.52 -2.85 -13.09
N ASN A 43 18.36 -1.94 -12.58
CA ASN A 43 17.90 -0.64 -12.08
C ASN A 43 17.28 0.24 -13.18
N GLN A 44 17.71 0.08 -14.45
CA GLN A 44 17.14 0.80 -15.59
C GLN A 44 15.78 0.25 -16.03
N VAL A 45 15.38 -0.94 -15.57
CA VAL A 45 14.08 -1.52 -15.91
C VAL A 45 12.97 -0.68 -15.29
N GLN A 46 12.11 -0.15 -16.14
CA GLN A 46 10.92 0.57 -15.69
C GLN A 46 9.90 -0.41 -15.12
N ALA A 47 9.54 -0.21 -13.86
CA ALA A 47 8.47 -0.98 -13.22
C ALA A 47 7.11 -0.33 -13.48
N ARG A 48 6.12 -1.17 -13.71
CA ARG A 48 4.72 -0.78 -13.81
C ARG A 48 4.20 -0.38 -12.42
N THR A 49 3.44 0.70 -12.36
CA THR A 49 2.91 1.26 -11.10
C THR A 49 1.41 1.55 -11.18
N ASN A 50 0.88 1.76 -12.38
CA ASN A 50 -0.53 2.09 -12.58
C ASN A 50 -1.35 0.83 -12.88
N PHE A 51 -1.97 0.26 -11.84
CA PHE A 51 -2.81 -0.95 -11.93
C PHE A 51 -4.29 -0.64 -11.80
N LYS A 52 -4.74 0.56 -12.20
CA LYS A 52 -6.17 0.90 -12.19
C LYS A 52 -6.96 -0.12 -13.00
N GLU A 53 -8.02 -0.66 -12.43
CA GLU A 53 -8.91 -1.65 -13.08
C GLU A 53 -9.80 -1.03 -14.14
N THR A 54 -10.06 0.28 -14.05
CA THR A 54 -10.84 1.05 -15.01
C THR A 54 -9.92 2.02 -15.75
N ALA A 55 -9.75 1.79 -17.05
CA ALA A 55 -8.93 2.67 -17.88
C ALA A 55 -9.59 4.04 -18.07
N PHE A 56 -10.91 4.05 -18.29
CA PHE A 56 -11.69 5.28 -18.39
C PHE A 56 -13.18 5.00 -18.15
N PHE A 57 -13.92 6.06 -17.82
CA PHE A 57 -15.38 6.08 -17.75
C PHE A 57 -15.89 7.41 -18.25
N PHE A 58 -16.50 7.44 -19.45
CA PHE A 58 -17.04 8.63 -20.09
C PHE A 58 -18.57 8.49 -20.27
N PRO A 59 -19.38 8.86 -19.25
CA PRO A 59 -20.82 8.65 -19.29
C PRO A 59 -21.58 9.70 -20.13
N HIS A 60 -20.95 10.83 -20.52
CA HIS A 60 -21.62 11.96 -21.16
C HIS A 60 -21.14 12.27 -22.58
N LEU A 61 -20.66 11.24 -23.29
CA LEU A 61 -20.22 11.41 -24.67
C LEU A 61 -21.43 11.68 -25.59
N ARG A 62 -21.21 12.51 -26.58
CA ARG A 62 -22.18 12.78 -27.66
C ARG A 62 -21.49 12.60 -29.00
N THR A 63 -22.24 12.12 -29.99
CA THR A 63 -21.78 12.06 -31.37
C THR A 63 -21.63 13.47 -31.97
N ASP A 64 -20.66 13.64 -32.82
CA ASP A 64 -20.54 14.79 -33.70
C ASP A 64 -21.61 14.77 -34.82
N GLU A 65 -21.53 15.75 -35.77
CA GLU A 65 -22.47 15.87 -36.88
C GLU A 65 -22.41 14.68 -37.83
N ASP A 66 -21.27 13.98 -37.91
CA ASP A 66 -21.05 12.77 -38.70
C ASP A 66 -21.46 11.48 -37.95
N GLY A 67 -21.96 11.60 -36.74
CA GLY A 67 -22.33 10.47 -35.89
C GLY A 67 -21.14 9.75 -35.24
N ALA A 68 -19.94 10.36 -35.26
CA ALA A 68 -18.74 9.78 -34.69
C ALA A 68 -18.46 10.28 -33.27
N ILE A 69 -17.74 9.47 -32.48
CA ILE A 69 -17.19 9.83 -31.18
C ILE A 69 -15.68 9.54 -31.21
N ARG A 70 -14.89 10.54 -30.86
CA ARG A 70 -13.44 10.40 -30.69
C ARG A 70 -13.11 10.57 -29.22
N LEU A 71 -12.30 9.67 -28.68
CA LEU A 71 -11.84 9.72 -27.29
C LEU A 71 -10.37 9.32 -27.23
N GLU A 72 -9.65 9.93 -26.31
CA GLU A 72 -8.28 9.59 -25.94
C GLU A 72 -8.22 9.27 -24.46
N PHE A 73 -7.40 8.31 -24.11
CA PHE A 73 -7.16 7.93 -22.73
C PHE A 73 -5.79 7.26 -22.60
N THR A 74 -5.23 7.32 -21.39
CA THR A 74 -4.01 6.58 -21.06
C THR A 74 -4.37 5.21 -20.51
N MET A 75 -3.86 4.15 -21.16
CA MET A 75 -4.09 2.78 -20.72
C MET A 75 -3.31 2.52 -19.43
N PRO A 76 -3.94 1.95 -18.39
CA PRO A 76 -3.21 1.45 -17.23
C PRO A 76 -2.19 0.37 -17.62
N GLU A 77 -1.19 0.16 -16.75
CA GLU A 77 -0.04 -0.72 -17.05
C GLU A 77 -0.27 -2.19 -16.70
N ALA A 78 -1.48 -2.55 -16.28
CA ALA A 78 -1.83 -3.93 -16.00
C ALA A 78 -1.77 -4.79 -17.27
N LEU A 79 -1.07 -5.93 -17.19
CA LEU A 79 -0.97 -6.91 -18.27
C LEU A 79 -2.15 -7.88 -18.18
N THR A 80 -3.26 -7.53 -18.81
CA THR A 80 -4.54 -8.20 -18.62
C THR A 80 -5.43 -8.10 -19.86
N LYS A 81 -6.59 -8.76 -19.76
CA LYS A 81 -7.65 -8.71 -20.76
C LYS A 81 -8.63 -7.59 -20.41
N TRP A 82 -8.64 -6.53 -21.20
CA TRP A 82 -9.53 -5.39 -21.07
C TRP A 82 -10.84 -5.61 -21.79
N LYS A 83 -11.93 -5.19 -21.18
CA LYS A 83 -13.27 -5.23 -21.75
C LYS A 83 -13.80 -3.81 -21.92
N LEU A 84 -13.91 -3.38 -23.18
CA LEU A 84 -14.59 -2.15 -23.54
C LEU A 84 -16.10 -2.43 -23.57
N GLN A 85 -16.88 -1.62 -22.91
CA GLN A 85 -18.34 -1.65 -22.93
C GLN A 85 -18.86 -0.29 -23.39
N LEU A 86 -19.66 -0.32 -24.42
CA LEU A 86 -20.30 0.85 -25.01
C LEU A 86 -21.81 0.72 -24.86
N LEU A 87 -22.45 1.80 -24.45
CA LEU A 87 -23.90 1.98 -24.48
C LEU A 87 -24.20 3.25 -25.25
N ALA A 88 -24.98 3.15 -26.31
CA ALA A 88 -25.50 4.30 -27.03
C ALA A 88 -27.02 4.31 -26.97
N HIS A 89 -27.63 5.47 -26.82
CA HIS A 89 -29.06 5.64 -26.85
C HIS A 89 -29.44 6.96 -27.54
N THR A 90 -30.62 6.95 -28.12
CA THR A 90 -31.24 8.12 -28.71
C THR A 90 -32.16 8.83 -27.70
N LYS A 91 -32.64 10.02 -28.03
CA LYS A 91 -33.58 10.74 -27.17
C LYS A 91 -34.93 10.03 -27.03
N ASP A 92 -35.32 9.21 -28.02
CA ASP A 92 -36.52 8.38 -28.02
C ASP A 92 -36.31 7.00 -27.41
N LEU A 93 -35.24 6.84 -26.60
CA LEU A 93 -34.93 5.66 -25.81
C LEU A 93 -34.57 4.38 -26.60
N LYS A 94 -34.27 4.48 -27.88
CA LYS A 94 -33.64 3.36 -28.58
C LYS A 94 -32.22 3.21 -28.10
N ALA A 95 -31.85 2.00 -27.64
CA ALA A 95 -30.54 1.75 -27.07
C ALA A 95 -29.84 0.58 -27.75
N VAL A 96 -28.52 0.64 -27.85
CA VAL A 96 -27.66 -0.42 -28.33
C VAL A 96 -26.42 -0.54 -27.43
N THR A 97 -25.98 -1.76 -27.22
CA THR A 97 -24.73 -2.01 -26.50
C THR A 97 -23.72 -2.70 -27.41
N ASN A 98 -22.46 -2.38 -27.23
CA ASN A 98 -21.35 -3.07 -27.89
C ASN A 98 -20.28 -3.42 -26.86
N LYS A 99 -19.59 -4.55 -27.08
CA LYS A 99 -18.50 -5.02 -26.22
C LYS A 99 -17.33 -5.42 -27.10
N LYS A 100 -16.13 -4.94 -26.75
CA LYS A 100 -14.89 -5.35 -27.38
C LYS A 100 -13.88 -5.78 -26.33
N ILE A 101 -12.96 -6.64 -26.73
CA ILE A 101 -11.92 -7.17 -25.86
C ILE A 101 -10.57 -6.83 -26.51
N THR A 102 -9.64 -6.37 -25.69
CA THR A 102 -8.22 -6.21 -26.04
C THR A 102 -7.35 -6.79 -24.93
N VAL A 103 -6.10 -7.14 -25.27
CA VAL A 103 -5.15 -7.71 -24.31
C VAL A 103 -3.89 -6.87 -24.31
N THR A 104 -3.45 -6.49 -23.12
CA THR A 104 -2.12 -5.91 -22.91
C THR A 104 -1.17 -6.98 -22.42
N GLN A 105 -0.03 -7.15 -23.08
CA GLN A 105 0.97 -8.16 -22.76
C GLN A 105 2.36 -7.75 -23.22
N LYS A 106 3.39 -8.32 -22.60
CA LYS A 106 4.80 -8.18 -23.00
C LYS A 106 5.37 -9.54 -23.38
N LYS A 107 6.51 -9.57 -24.08
CA LYS A 107 7.23 -10.81 -24.38
C LYS A 107 7.78 -11.49 -23.13
N LEU A 108 8.21 -10.74 -22.15
CA LEU A 108 8.55 -11.17 -20.79
C LEU A 108 7.62 -10.45 -19.83
N MET A 109 6.98 -11.19 -18.92
CA MET A 109 6.02 -10.64 -17.95
C MET A 109 6.34 -11.16 -16.57
N ILE A 110 6.35 -10.26 -15.58
CA ILE A 110 6.49 -10.59 -14.18
C ILE A 110 5.15 -10.39 -13.45
N THR A 111 4.79 -11.34 -12.61
CA THR A 111 3.56 -11.31 -11.82
C THR A 111 3.90 -11.67 -10.37
N PRO A 112 4.08 -10.68 -9.49
CA PRO A 112 4.32 -10.93 -8.08
C PRO A 112 3.12 -11.61 -7.40
N ASN A 113 3.41 -12.53 -6.50
CA ASN A 113 2.44 -13.12 -5.58
C ASN A 113 2.69 -12.55 -4.19
N ALA A 114 2.44 -11.24 -4.05
CA ALA A 114 2.61 -10.54 -2.80
C ALA A 114 1.35 -10.70 -1.92
N PRO A 115 1.49 -10.77 -0.58
CA PRO A 115 0.35 -10.77 0.33
C PRO A 115 -0.33 -9.39 0.35
N ARG A 116 -1.51 -9.31 0.94
CA ARG A 116 -2.23 -8.03 1.09
C ARG A 116 -1.58 -7.11 2.12
N PHE A 117 -0.93 -7.67 3.12
CA PHE A 117 -0.20 -6.95 4.18
C PHE A 117 0.93 -7.82 4.73
N LEU A 118 1.84 -7.17 5.43
CA LEU A 118 2.93 -7.80 6.18
C LEU A 118 2.71 -7.56 7.68
N ARG A 119 3.42 -8.31 8.54
CA ARG A 119 3.49 -8.04 9.98
C ARG A 119 4.93 -7.86 10.41
N GLU A 120 5.14 -6.95 11.37
CA GLU A 120 6.44 -6.76 12.02
C GLU A 120 6.97 -8.09 12.59
N GLY A 121 8.25 -8.37 12.35
CA GLY A 121 8.92 -9.55 12.87
C GLY A 121 8.62 -10.86 12.13
N ASP A 122 7.70 -10.87 11.15
CA ASP A 122 7.40 -12.07 10.39
C ASP A 122 8.53 -12.44 9.41
N LYS A 123 8.74 -13.74 9.25
CA LYS A 123 9.54 -14.30 8.16
C LYS A 123 8.61 -14.77 7.05
N ILE A 124 8.74 -14.18 5.86
CA ILE A 124 7.85 -14.45 4.73
C ILE A 124 8.64 -14.72 3.46
N THR A 125 8.11 -15.59 2.60
CA THR A 125 8.63 -15.79 1.25
C THR A 125 7.70 -15.15 0.23
N ILE A 126 8.19 -14.14 -0.47
CA ILE A 126 7.51 -13.52 -1.61
C ILE A 126 7.98 -14.22 -2.87
N SER A 127 7.06 -14.75 -3.64
CA SER A 127 7.35 -15.36 -4.94
C SER A 127 6.85 -14.50 -6.10
N SER A 128 7.44 -14.68 -7.26
CA SER A 128 6.98 -14.04 -8.48
C SER A 128 7.03 -15.03 -9.64
N LYS A 129 5.94 -15.09 -10.38
CA LYS A 129 5.87 -15.83 -11.63
C LYS A 129 6.48 -14.98 -12.74
N ILE A 130 7.37 -15.57 -13.55
CA ILE A 130 7.91 -14.96 -14.75
C ILE A 130 7.42 -15.78 -15.94
N SER A 131 6.76 -15.14 -16.89
CA SER A 131 6.18 -15.80 -18.08
C SER A 131 6.79 -15.24 -19.35
N SER A 132 7.02 -16.11 -20.35
CA SER A 132 7.54 -15.75 -21.66
C SER A 132 6.51 -16.04 -22.75
N LEU A 133 6.36 -15.09 -23.69
CA LEU A 133 5.68 -15.28 -24.97
C LEU A 133 6.68 -15.41 -26.14
N SER A 134 7.98 -15.51 -25.84
CA SER A 134 9.02 -15.72 -26.82
C SER A 134 9.00 -17.15 -27.35
N ASP A 135 9.35 -17.34 -28.62
CA ASP A 135 9.53 -18.66 -29.24
C ASP A 135 10.91 -19.26 -28.88
N GLN A 136 11.75 -18.54 -28.13
CA GLN A 136 13.10 -18.97 -27.72
C GLN A 136 13.15 -19.17 -26.21
N VAL A 137 14.12 -19.99 -25.77
CA VAL A 137 14.47 -20.10 -24.35
C VAL A 137 15.06 -18.78 -23.90
N LEU A 138 14.57 -18.27 -22.78
CA LEU A 138 15.06 -17.03 -22.16
C LEU A 138 15.79 -17.35 -20.86
N ASN A 139 17.05 -16.93 -20.79
CA ASN A 139 17.86 -16.93 -19.58
C ASN A 139 18.01 -15.49 -19.09
N GLY A 140 17.80 -15.24 -17.82
CA GLY A 140 17.82 -13.90 -17.30
C GLY A 140 17.93 -13.82 -15.78
N PHE A 141 17.73 -12.62 -15.29
CA PHE A 141 17.82 -12.29 -13.88
C PHE A 141 16.57 -11.56 -13.43
N ALA A 142 16.16 -11.85 -12.21
CA ALA A 142 15.11 -11.11 -11.50
C ALA A 142 15.68 -10.52 -10.21
N GLN A 143 15.22 -9.36 -9.83
CA GLN A 143 15.64 -8.65 -8.61
C GLN A 143 14.44 -8.16 -7.82
N LEU A 144 14.49 -8.37 -6.51
CA LEU A 144 13.58 -7.72 -5.56
C LEU A 144 14.33 -6.58 -4.85
N HIS A 145 13.76 -5.40 -4.91
CA HIS A 145 14.23 -4.23 -4.18
C HIS A 145 13.14 -3.75 -3.20
N LEU A 146 13.54 -3.46 -1.95
CA LEU A 146 12.66 -3.07 -0.87
C LEU A 146 13.03 -1.69 -0.34
N THR A 147 12.03 -0.83 -0.21
CA THR A 147 12.18 0.48 0.41
C THR A 147 11.08 0.73 1.45
N ASN A 148 11.38 1.53 2.44
CA ASN A 148 10.36 2.07 3.32
C ASN A 148 9.50 3.05 2.49
N ALA A 149 8.23 2.75 2.32
CA ALA A 149 7.34 3.52 1.44
C ALA A 149 7.11 4.97 1.90
N ILE A 150 7.32 5.25 3.20
CA ILE A 150 7.12 6.59 3.78
C ILE A 150 8.38 7.44 3.64
N THR A 151 9.55 6.85 3.90
CA THR A 151 10.82 7.60 3.96
C THR A 151 11.64 7.50 2.69
N GLY A 152 11.30 6.57 1.77
CA GLY A 152 12.07 6.26 0.56
C GLY A 152 13.41 5.55 0.82
N LYS A 153 13.74 5.24 2.08
CA LYS A 153 15.03 4.59 2.41
C LYS A 153 15.04 3.13 1.99
N ASP A 154 16.18 2.68 1.47
CA ASP A 154 16.45 1.26 1.22
C ASP A 154 16.41 0.46 2.52
N ILE A 155 15.73 -0.69 2.51
CA ILE A 155 15.58 -1.59 3.65
C ILE A 155 15.99 -3.04 3.32
N ASN A 156 16.64 -3.29 2.19
CA ASN A 156 17.02 -4.65 1.78
C ASN A 156 17.85 -5.36 2.86
N ILE A 157 18.80 -4.68 3.47
CA ILE A 157 19.64 -5.25 4.56
C ILE A 157 18.80 -5.53 5.79
N LEU A 158 17.92 -4.59 6.19
CA LEU A 158 17.05 -4.76 7.35
C LEU A 158 16.03 -5.88 7.18
N ALA A 159 15.62 -6.14 5.95
CA ALA A 159 14.67 -7.19 5.59
C ALA A 159 15.36 -8.52 5.25
N ASP A 160 16.66 -8.67 5.53
CA ASP A 160 17.48 -9.85 5.21
C ASP A 160 17.40 -10.27 3.72
N ASN A 161 17.21 -9.29 2.83
CA ASN A 161 17.17 -9.51 1.38
C ASN A 161 18.59 -9.54 0.79
N ALA A 162 19.45 -10.40 1.34
CA ALA A 162 20.85 -10.53 0.91
C ALA A 162 20.95 -11.05 -0.53
N PHE A 163 20.06 -11.97 -0.90
CA PHE A 163 19.99 -12.56 -2.24
C PHE A 163 18.91 -11.90 -3.09
N LYS A 164 18.99 -10.57 -3.23
CA LYS A 164 18.03 -9.79 -4.00
C LYS A 164 17.96 -10.19 -5.49
N ASN A 165 19.04 -10.74 -6.04
CA ASN A 165 19.15 -11.17 -7.45
C ASN A 165 18.95 -12.70 -7.55
N GLN A 166 18.08 -13.13 -8.46
CA GLN A 166 17.75 -14.53 -8.73
C GLN A 166 17.94 -14.82 -10.22
N ASN A 167 18.62 -15.91 -10.54
CA ASN A 167 18.72 -16.40 -11.91
C ASN A 167 17.43 -17.14 -12.30
N PHE A 168 17.03 -17.04 -13.55
CA PHE A 168 15.95 -17.84 -14.09
C PHE A 168 16.20 -18.31 -15.51
N SER A 169 15.58 -19.44 -15.86
CA SER A 169 15.50 -19.95 -17.21
C SER A 169 14.05 -20.27 -17.53
N ILE A 170 13.59 -19.88 -18.73
CA ILE A 170 12.22 -20.11 -19.18
C ILE A 170 12.28 -20.73 -20.58
N ILE A 171 11.63 -21.87 -20.76
CA ILE A 171 11.45 -22.48 -22.07
C ILE A 171 10.54 -21.61 -22.95
N SER A 172 10.60 -21.83 -24.27
CA SER A 172 9.69 -21.18 -25.23
C SER A 172 8.24 -21.21 -24.77
N LYS A 173 7.59 -20.03 -24.73
CA LYS A 173 6.18 -19.85 -24.31
C LYS A 173 5.86 -20.44 -22.91
N GLY A 174 6.87 -20.60 -22.08
CA GLY A 174 6.76 -21.18 -20.75
C GLY A 174 6.70 -20.14 -19.63
N ASN A 175 6.86 -20.64 -18.43
CA ASN A 175 6.99 -19.81 -17.23
C ASN A 175 7.89 -20.47 -16.19
N THR A 176 8.37 -19.66 -15.26
CA THR A 176 9.16 -20.09 -14.11
C THR A 176 8.78 -19.26 -12.89
N GLN A 177 9.27 -19.62 -11.73
CA GLN A 177 9.06 -18.91 -10.48
C GLN A 177 10.39 -18.56 -9.85
N VAL A 178 10.48 -17.36 -9.31
CA VAL A 178 11.55 -16.90 -8.43
C VAL A 178 10.98 -16.54 -7.07
N SER A 179 11.80 -16.58 -6.02
CA SER A 179 11.30 -16.31 -4.67
C SER A 179 12.38 -15.70 -3.77
N TRP A 180 11.95 -14.86 -2.83
CA TRP A 180 12.80 -14.21 -1.84
C TRP A 180 12.22 -14.43 -0.46
N THR A 181 13.04 -14.88 0.46
CA THR A 181 12.66 -15.01 1.88
C THR A 181 13.15 -13.77 2.61
N LEU A 182 12.24 -13.12 3.31
CA LEU A 182 12.43 -11.84 3.96
C LEU A 182 12.12 -11.93 5.44
N GLN A 183 12.84 -11.14 6.24
CA GLN A 183 12.49 -10.83 7.62
C GLN A 183 11.92 -9.44 7.68
N ILE A 184 10.67 -9.29 8.10
CA ILE A 184 10.01 -7.96 8.12
C ILE A 184 10.51 -7.16 9.31
N PRO A 185 11.15 -5.99 9.09
CA PRO A 185 11.68 -5.18 10.18
C PRO A 185 10.58 -4.59 11.06
N GLU A 186 10.91 -4.36 12.33
CA GLU A 186 10.05 -3.60 13.24
C GLU A 186 10.11 -2.09 12.96
N GLY A 187 9.04 -1.37 13.31
CA GLY A 187 8.96 0.09 13.22
C GLY A 187 8.77 0.63 11.79
N ILE A 188 8.49 -0.23 10.81
CA ILE A 188 8.17 0.15 9.44
C ILE A 188 6.67 -0.02 9.23
N GLN A 189 5.98 1.03 8.79
CA GLN A 189 4.53 1.02 8.58
C GLN A 189 4.11 0.53 7.20
N ALA A 190 4.97 0.76 6.19
CA ALA A 190 4.70 0.33 4.83
C ALA A 190 6.01 0.04 4.08
N VAL A 191 6.01 -1.05 3.34
CA VAL A 191 7.12 -1.49 2.49
C VAL A 191 6.71 -1.35 1.04
N GLN A 192 7.50 -0.62 0.26
CA GLN A 192 7.41 -0.64 -1.18
C GLN A 192 8.31 -1.75 -1.70
N TYR A 193 7.75 -2.66 -2.46
CA TYR A 193 8.53 -3.63 -3.22
C TYR A 193 8.59 -3.24 -4.70
N LYS A 194 9.73 -3.47 -5.32
CA LYS A 194 9.94 -3.38 -6.76
C LYS A 194 10.56 -4.69 -7.21
N ILE A 195 9.85 -5.47 -8.03
CA ILE A 195 10.38 -6.69 -8.64
C ILE A 195 10.56 -6.43 -10.12
N VAL A 196 11.77 -6.65 -10.62
CA VAL A 196 12.13 -6.49 -12.03
C VAL A 196 12.74 -7.78 -12.56
N ALA A 197 12.54 -8.03 -13.84
CA ALA A 197 13.18 -9.13 -14.56
C ALA A 197 13.70 -8.66 -15.92
N LYS A 198 14.84 -9.20 -16.32
CA LYS A 198 15.45 -8.94 -17.62
C LYS A 198 16.04 -10.24 -18.20
N ALA A 199 15.78 -10.48 -19.49
CA ALA A 199 16.35 -11.59 -20.28
C ALA A 199 16.62 -11.10 -21.69
N GLY A 200 17.91 -10.88 -22.02
CA GLY A 200 18.31 -10.23 -23.26
C GLY A 200 17.69 -8.84 -23.41
N ASP A 201 16.98 -8.61 -24.50
CA ASP A 201 16.29 -7.34 -24.80
C ASP A 201 14.91 -7.22 -24.14
N PHE A 202 14.42 -8.27 -23.49
CA PHE A 202 13.12 -8.28 -22.86
C PHE A 202 13.23 -7.95 -21.38
N SER A 203 12.37 -7.06 -20.92
CA SER A 203 12.30 -6.70 -19.51
C SER A 203 10.86 -6.36 -19.07
N ASP A 204 10.59 -6.60 -17.81
CA ASP A 204 9.37 -6.17 -17.16
C ASP A 204 9.64 -5.94 -15.66
N GLY A 205 8.80 -5.14 -15.05
CA GLY A 205 8.86 -4.88 -13.62
C GLY A 205 7.51 -4.48 -13.07
N GLU A 206 7.33 -4.72 -11.77
CA GLU A 206 6.16 -4.32 -11.02
C GLU A 206 6.58 -3.73 -9.68
N GLN A 207 5.97 -2.61 -9.33
CA GLN A 207 6.19 -1.94 -8.06
C GLN A 207 4.84 -1.69 -7.37
N ASN A 208 4.77 -2.02 -6.09
CA ASN A 208 3.58 -1.76 -5.28
C ASN A 208 3.98 -1.56 -3.82
N VAL A 209 3.02 -1.18 -2.98
CA VAL A 209 3.21 -0.92 -1.56
C VAL A 209 2.39 -1.91 -0.74
N LEU A 210 3.00 -2.46 0.30
CA LEU A 210 2.36 -3.34 1.28
C LEU A 210 2.35 -2.67 2.65
N PRO A 211 1.19 -2.57 3.31
CA PRO A 211 1.12 -2.11 4.70
C PRO A 211 1.79 -3.14 5.61
N VAL A 212 2.46 -2.67 6.65
CA VAL A 212 3.05 -3.51 7.69
C VAL A 212 2.28 -3.29 8.98
N LEU A 213 1.62 -4.34 9.44
CA LEU A 213 0.87 -4.32 10.69
C LEU A 213 1.80 -4.59 11.86
N SER A 214 1.66 -3.83 12.92
CA SER A 214 2.40 -4.12 14.14
C SER A 214 1.80 -5.33 14.87
N ASN A 215 2.62 -6.03 15.63
CA ASN A 215 2.17 -7.11 16.53
C ASN A 215 1.71 -6.58 17.89
N ARG A 216 1.57 -5.25 17.99
CA ARG A 216 1.20 -4.57 19.22
C ARG A 216 -0.28 -4.19 19.18
N MET A 217 -0.93 -4.27 20.31
CA MET A 217 -2.27 -3.78 20.51
C MET A 217 -2.21 -2.49 21.33
N LEU A 218 -2.93 -1.45 20.88
CA LEU A 218 -3.03 -0.23 21.65
C LEU A 218 -3.97 -0.48 22.85
N VAL A 219 -3.41 -0.35 24.05
CA VAL A 219 -4.17 -0.40 25.30
C VAL A 219 -4.31 1.02 25.82
N THR A 220 -5.53 1.49 25.94
CA THR A 220 -5.85 2.80 26.49
C THR A 220 -6.38 2.64 27.91
N GLU A 221 -5.64 3.21 28.86
CA GLU A 221 -6.10 3.32 30.25
C GLU A 221 -6.59 4.75 30.47
N THR A 222 -7.82 4.87 30.98
CA THR A 222 -8.42 6.16 31.28
C THR A 222 -8.72 6.25 32.77
N MET A 223 -8.52 7.42 33.34
CA MET A 223 -8.86 7.70 34.72
C MET A 223 -9.53 9.07 34.79
N PRO A 224 -10.79 9.14 35.25
CA PRO A 224 -11.43 10.41 35.50
C PRO A 224 -10.76 11.08 36.71
N ILE A 225 -10.33 12.32 36.54
CA ILE A 225 -9.76 13.14 37.62
C ILE A 225 -10.66 14.33 37.87
N TRP A 226 -10.86 14.67 39.14
CA TRP A 226 -11.61 15.84 39.55
C TRP A 226 -11.06 16.43 40.84
N VAL A 227 -10.96 17.72 40.90
CA VAL A 227 -10.43 18.48 42.04
C VAL A 227 -11.36 19.66 42.28
N ASN A 228 -11.78 19.88 43.54
CA ASN A 228 -12.54 21.03 43.90
C ASN A 228 -11.64 22.25 44.16
N SER A 229 -12.27 23.43 44.35
CA SER A 229 -11.53 24.63 44.75
C SER A 229 -10.78 24.39 46.07
N ASP A 230 -9.55 24.89 46.13
CA ASP A 230 -8.68 24.81 47.32
C ASP A 230 -8.32 23.38 47.77
N GLU A 231 -8.44 22.41 46.88
CA GLU A 231 -8.11 21.01 47.13
C GLU A 231 -6.87 20.57 46.32
N THR A 232 -6.04 19.72 46.90
CA THR A 232 -4.95 19.04 46.26
C THR A 232 -5.19 17.53 46.29
N LYS A 233 -5.24 16.88 45.11
CA LYS A 233 -5.40 15.43 45.00
C LYS A 233 -4.25 14.80 44.20
N THR A 234 -3.86 13.59 44.60
CA THR A 234 -2.92 12.76 43.86
C THR A 234 -3.68 11.61 43.25
N PHE A 235 -3.46 11.41 41.93
CA PHE A 235 -4.04 10.32 41.16
C PHE A 235 -2.93 9.43 40.62
N ILE A 236 -3.14 8.11 40.67
CA ILE A 236 -2.16 7.12 40.24
C ILE A 236 -2.86 6.18 39.23
N LEU A 237 -2.28 6.06 38.04
CA LEU A 237 -2.67 5.06 37.05
C LEU A 237 -2.02 3.72 37.44
N GLU A 238 -2.66 2.97 38.34
CA GLU A 238 -2.11 1.75 38.95
C GLU A 238 -1.76 0.68 37.90
N LYS A 239 -2.55 0.51 36.87
CA LYS A 239 -2.28 -0.45 35.80
C LYS A 239 -1.04 -0.09 34.98
N LEU A 240 -0.77 1.19 34.73
CA LEU A 240 0.44 1.65 34.06
C LEU A 240 1.65 1.57 35.00
N LYS A 241 1.48 1.95 36.24
CA LYS A 241 2.55 1.93 37.25
C LYS A 241 3.06 0.50 37.53
N ASN A 242 2.14 -0.45 37.60
CA ASN A 242 2.43 -1.84 37.94
C ASN A 242 2.55 -2.74 36.69
N ASN A 243 2.68 -2.15 35.50
CA ASN A 243 2.83 -2.92 34.27
C ASN A 243 4.20 -3.61 34.22
N SER A 244 4.21 -4.93 34.21
CA SER A 244 5.39 -5.78 34.15
C SER A 244 5.67 -6.35 32.75
N SER A 245 4.94 -5.91 31.72
CA SER A 245 5.13 -6.40 30.36
C SER A 245 6.44 -5.89 29.76
N GLU A 246 7.32 -6.82 29.37
CA GLU A 246 8.60 -6.49 28.70
C GLU A 246 8.42 -5.90 27.29
N THR A 247 7.26 -6.14 26.65
CA THR A 247 6.96 -5.66 25.30
C THR A 247 6.15 -4.37 25.28
N ALA A 248 5.68 -3.88 26.44
CA ALA A 248 4.92 -2.66 26.53
C ALA A 248 5.80 -1.44 26.20
N LYS A 249 5.32 -0.59 25.30
CA LYS A 249 5.95 0.70 24.96
C LYS A 249 4.96 1.82 25.22
N ASN A 250 5.34 2.82 25.98
CA ASN A 250 4.53 4.00 26.20
C ASN A 250 4.35 4.73 24.86
N HIS A 251 3.12 4.89 24.44
CA HIS A 251 2.80 5.56 23.19
C HIS A 251 2.48 7.04 23.42
N ARG A 252 1.54 7.31 24.35
CA ARG A 252 1.04 8.68 24.59
C ARG A 252 0.47 8.80 25.98
N LEU A 253 0.70 9.93 26.64
CA LEU A 253 -0.02 10.37 27.82
C LEU A 253 -0.76 11.66 27.48
N THR A 254 -2.06 11.68 27.68
CA THR A 254 -2.91 12.86 27.47
C THR A 254 -3.57 13.23 28.79
N LEU A 255 -3.38 14.47 29.22
CA LEU A 255 -4.09 15.08 30.35
C LEU A 255 -5.04 16.12 29.80
N GLU A 256 -6.33 15.91 30.01
CA GLU A 256 -7.36 16.86 29.63
C GLU A 256 -7.92 17.53 30.88
N MET A 257 -7.94 18.84 30.88
CA MET A 257 -8.49 19.64 31.99
C MET A 257 -9.52 20.62 31.47
N THR A 258 -10.64 20.69 32.15
CA THR A 258 -11.66 21.69 31.87
C THR A 258 -12.26 22.22 33.18
N SER A 259 -12.44 23.53 33.23
CA SER A 259 -13.12 24.20 34.37
C SER A 259 -14.63 24.19 34.23
N ASN A 260 -15.18 23.82 33.06
CA ASN A 260 -16.62 23.80 32.80
C ASN A 260 -17.04 22.45 32.21
N PRO A 261 -17.89 21.67 32.86
CA PRO A 261 -18.37 20.38 32.39
C PRO A 261 -19.02 20.41 31.00
N ALA A 262 -19.58 21.54 30.58
CA ALA A 262 -20.13 21.69 29.22
C ALA A 262 -19.13 21.46 28.11
N TRP A 263 -17.83 21.64 28.38
CA TRP A 263 -16.78 21.35 27.42
C TRP A 263 -16.66 19.85 27.11
N TYR A 264 -17.01 18.95 28.04
CA TYR A 264 -17.04 17.52 27.75
C TYR A 264 -18.10 17.17 26.71
N ALA A 265 -19.29 17.81 26.81
CA ALA A 265 -20.33 17.64 25.81
C ALA A 265 -19.87 18.14 24.42
N LEU A 266 -19.17 19.28 24.38
CA LEU A 266 -18.63 19.83 23.15
C LEU A 266 -17.54 18.92 22.52
N GLN A 267 -16.66 18.35 23.35
CA GLN A 267 -15.62 17.41 22.90
C GLN A 267 -16.17 16.06 22.42
N ALA A 268 -17.39 15.67 22.85
CA ALA A 268 -18.04 14.46 22.37
C ALA A 268 -18.71 14.63 20.98
N LEU A 269 -18.92 15.88 20.52
CA LEU A 269 -19.59 16.13 19.23
C LEU A 269 -18.86 15.50 18.05
N PRO A 270 -17.52 15.58 17.88
CA PRO A 270 -16.84 14.93 16.76
C PRO A 270 -17.10 13.43 16.68
N TYR A 271 -17.11 12.74 17.83
CA TYR A 271 -17.45 11.32 17.89
C TYR A 271 -18.86 11.03 17.38
N LEU A 272 -19.85 11.83 17.75
CA LEU A 272 -21.23 11.68 17.28
C LEU A 272 -21.38 12.03 15.79
N MET A 273 -20.57 12.97 15.30
CA MET A 273 -20.60 13.40 13.91
C MET A 273 -20.03 12.34 12.95
N GLU A 274 -19.09 11.53 13.40
CA GLU A 274 -18.35 10.55 12.58
C GLU A 274 -18.84 9.10 12.76
N TYR A 275 -19.88 8.87 13.53
CA TYR A 275 -20.34 7.52 13.82
C TYR A 275 -20.74 6.75 12.53
N PRO A 276 -20.12 5.59 12.24
CA PRO A 276 -20.10 5.03 10.88
C PRO A 276 -21.36 4.25 10.47
N TYR A 277 -22.33 4.08 11.36
CA TYR A 277 -23.52 3.30 11.06
C TYR A 277 -24.69 4.18 10.58
N GLU A 278 -25.40 3.74 9.54
CA GLU A 278 -26.44 4.51 8.85
C GLU A 278 -27.87 4.10 9.28
N CYS A 279 -28.07 3.76 10.55
CA CYS A 279 -29.43 3.61 11.08
C CYS A 279 -30.09 4.99 11.21
N VAL A 280 -31.43 5.06 11.15
CA VAL A 280 -32.19 6.31 11.24
C VAL A 280 -31.84 7.08 12.51
N GLU A 281 -31.77 6.40 13.65
CA GLU A 281 -31.41 6.98 14.95
C GLU A 281 -30.00 7.60 14.93
N GLN A 282 -29.03 6.92 14.34
CA GLN A 282 -27.65 7.38 14.28
C GLN A 282 -27.47 8.49 13.26
N THR A 283 -28.17 8.44 12.14
CA THR A 283 -28.23 9.53 11.18
C THR A 283 -28.83 10.79 11.80
N PHE A 284 -29.89 10.64 12.61
CA PHE A 284 -30.48 11.74 13.35
C PHE A 284 -29.52 12.29 14.43
N SER A 285 -28.81 11.43 15.14
CA SER A 285 -27.82 11.86 16.14
C SER A 285 -26.66 12.63 15.48
N ARG A 286 -26.17 12.19 14.32
CA ARG A 286 -25.19 12.95 13.51
C ARG A 286 -25.74 14.31 13.07
N TYR A 287 -26.94 14.34 12.54
CA TYR A 287 -27.59 15.58 12.11
C TYR A 287 -27.72 16.56 13.28
N TYR A 288 -28.20 16.09 14.44
CA TYR A 288 -28.35 16.91 15.64
C TYR A 288 -27.01 17.43 16.15
N ALA A 289 -25.97 16.56 16.21
CA ALA A 289 -24.64 16.96 16.63
C ALA A 289 -24.02 18.03 15.71
N ASN A 290 -24.20 17.89 14.40
CA ASN A 290 -23.72 18.86 13.40
C ASN A 290 -24.43 20.23 13.54
N ILE A 291 -25.75 20.24 13.73
CA ILE A 291 -26.51 21.49 13.94
C ILE A 291 -26.07 22.16 15.24
N LEU A 292 -25.94 21.38 16.32
CA LEU A 292 -25.51 21.91 17.61
C LEU A 292 -24.08 22.49 17.52
N ALA A 293 -23.16 21.79 16.90
CA ALA A 293 -21.79 22.27 16.66
C ALA A 293 -21.80 23.58 15.86
N SER A 294 -22.53 23.62 14.75
CA SER A 294 -22.66 24.82 13.91
C SER A 294 -23.25 26.00 14.70
N HIS A 295 -24.28 25.77 15.49
CA HIS A 295 -24.90 26.80 16.32
C HIS A 295 -23.89 27.34 17.36
N LEU A 296 -23.18 26.46 18.07
CA LEU A 296 -22.22 26.85 19.10
C LEU A 296 -21.05 27.64 18.52
N VAL A 297 -20.53 27.21 17.38
CA VAL A 297 -19.41 27.90 16.68
C VAL A 297 -19.83 29.28 16.21
N ASN A 298 -21.04 29.42 15.63
CA ASN A 298 -21.50 30.68 15.06
C ASN A 298 -22.01 31.67 16.11
N SER A 299 -22.52 31.18 17.25
CA SER A 299 -23.09 32.03 18.32
C SER A 299 -22.06 32.55 19.33
N ASN A 300 -20.88 31.94 19.41
CA ASN A 300 -19.88 32.31 20.40
C ASN A 300 -18.47 32.46 19.81
N PRO A 301 -17.98 33.71 19.62
CA PRO A 301 -16.64 33.96 19.04
C PRO A 301 -15.48 33.37 19.83
N LYS A 302 -15.64 33.17 21.15
CA LYS A 302 -14.60 32.54 21.97
C LYS A 302 -14.48 31.02 21.67
N ILE A 303 -15.62 30.37 21.52
CA ILE A 303 -15.66 28.95 21.11
C ILE A 303 -15.06 28.76 19.73
N LYS A 304 -15.42 29.62 18.79
CA LYS A 304 -14.84 29.61 17.44
C LYS A 304 -13.32 29.69 17.44
N LYS A 305 -12.73 30.61 18.19
CA LYS A 305 -11.27 30.72 18.36
C LYS A 305 -10.63 29.48 18.95
N VAL A 306 -11.27 28.82 19.90
CA VAL A 306 -10.76 27.58 20.51
C VAL A 306 -10.80 26.45 19.49
N LEU A 307 -11.88 26.30 18.72
CA LEU A 307 -12.01 25.29 17.67
C LEU A 307 -11.03 25.51 16.52
N GLU A 308 -10.82 26.78 16.12
CA GLU A 308 -9.78 27.13 15.12
C GLU A 308 -8.37 26.73 15.61
N LYS A 309 -8.09 26.93 16.90
CA LYS A 309 -6.82 26.49 17.50
C LYS A 309 -6.70 24.97 17.57
N TRP A 310 -7.79 24.26 17.79
CA TRP A 310 -7.83 22.79 17.80
C TRP A 310 -7.69 22.22 16.39
N ASN A 311 -8.28 22.86 15.38
CA ASN A 311 -8.17 22.46 13.97
C ASN A 311 -6.72 22.53 13.45
N SER A 312 -5.90 23.38 14.06
CA SER A 312 -4.45 23.44 13.80
C SER A 312 -3.63 22.40 14.60
N SER A 313 -4.30 21.52 15.36
CA SER A 313 -3.70 20.47 16.18
C SER A 313 -4.47 19.14 15.97
N ASP A 314 -3.87 18.00 16.36
CA ASP A 314 -4.49 16.68 16.28
C ASP A 314 -5.71 16.48 17.23
N ALA A 315 -6.19 17.54 17.89
CA ALA A 315 -7.25 17.44 18.91
C ALA A 315 -8.61 17.04 18.33
N LEU A 316 -8.87 17.40 17.06
CA LEU A 316 -10.12 17.07 16.35
C LEU A 316 -10.02 15.83 15.45
N THR A 317 -8.85 15.21 15.40
CA THR A 317 -8.64 14.01 14.59
C THR A 317 -9.40 12.83 15.21
N SER A 318 -10.15 12.10 14.41
CA SER A 318 -10.93 10.95 14.88
C SER A 318 -10.04 9.84 15.43
N ASN A 319 -10.60 8.95 16.26
CA ASN A 319 -9.87 7.78 16.76
C ASN A 319 -9.41 6.85 15.63
N LEU A 320 -10.14 6.82 14.52
CA LEU A 320 -9.78 6.07 13.32
C LEU A 320 -8.55 6.68 12.63
N GLU A 321 -8.52 8.01 12.49
CA GLU A 321 -7.37 8.73 11.91
C GLU A 321 -6.13 8.66 12.81
N LYS A 322 -6.31 8.56 14.12
CA LYS A 322 -5.22 8.38 15.10
C LYS A 322 -4.63 6.97 15.10
N ASN A 323 -5.35 5.99 14.55
CA ASN A 323 -4.90 4.60 14.49
C ASN A 323 -4.13 4.35 13.18
N GLN A 324 -2.82 4.39 13.26
CA GLN A 324 -1.94 4.21 12.11
C GLN A 324 -2.07 2.83 11.43
N GLU A 325 -2.43 1.79 12.18
CA GLU A 325 -2.63 0.45 11.64
C GLU A 325 -3.89 0.40 10.76
N LEU A 326 -5.00 0.96 11.27
CA LEU A 326 -6.24 1.10 10.49
C LEU A 326 -6.05 2.02 9.28
N LYS A 327 -5.30 3.11 9.44
CA LYS A 327 -4.97 4.02 8.34
C LYS A 327 -4.20 3.30 7.23
N SER A 328 -3.23 2.46 7.57
CA SER A 328 -2.47 1.69 6.57
C SER A 328 -3.34 0.65 5.84
N ILE A 329 -4.25 -0.01 6.53
CA ILE A 329 -5.21 -0.95 5.92
C ILE A 329 -6.20 -0.19 5.01
N ILE A 330 -6.73 0.94 5.46
CA ILE A 330 -7.63 1.78 4.66
C ILE A 330 -6.95 2.25 3.38
N ILE A 331 -5.71 2.74 3.46
CA ILE A 331 -4.93 3.15 2.29
C ILE A 331 -4.76 1.99 1.31
N GLN A 332 -4.58 0.77 1.80
CA GLN A 332 -4.46 -0.42 0.95
C GLN A 332 -5.79 -0.80 0.27
N GLU A 333 -6.89 -0.79 1.01
CA GLU A 333 -8.22 -1.17 0.50
C GLU A 333 -8.86 -0.05 -0.35
N THR A 334 -8.43 1.19 -0.16
CA THR A 334 -8.92 2.35 -0.89
C THR A 334 -7.79 3.10 -1.59
N PRO A 335 -7.24 2.56 -2.69
CA PRO A 335 -6.06 3.13 -3.37
C PRO A 335 -6.24 4.60 -3.79
N TRP A 336 -7.46 5.05 -4.03
CA TRP A 336 -7.78 6.44 -4.36
C TRP A 336 -7.50 7.44 -3.23
N LEU A 337 -7.55 7.00 -1.96
CA LEU A 337 -7.18 7.85 -0.83
C LEU A 337 -5.67 8.11 -0.77
N ARG A 338 -4.87 7.23 -1.33
CA ARG A 338 -3.41 7.39 -1.43
C ARG A 338 -3.01 8.55 -2.33
N ASP A 339 -3.81 8.83 -3.36
CA ASP A 339 -3.55 9.88 -4.33
C ASP A 339 -4.01 11.26 -3.85
N ALA A 340 -4.75 11.33 -2.74
CA ALA A 340 -5.21 12.58 -2.15
C ALA A 340 -4.05 13.31 -1.45
N GLN A 341 -3.93 14.63 -1.69
CA GLN A 341 -2.83 15.45 -1.18
C GLN A 341 -3.02 15.88 0.28
N SER A 342 -4.25 15.81 0.79
CA SER A 342 -4.59 16.20 2.15
C SER A 342 -5.68 15.31 2.75
N GLU A 343 -5.81 15.30 4.08
CA GLU A 343 -6.90 14.59 4.78
C GLU A 343 -8.29 15.13 4.40
N THR A 344 -8.37 16.40 4.02
CA THR A 344 -9.62 17.01 3.53
C THR A 344 -10.04 16.45 2.19
N GLU A 345 -9.09 16.14 1.31
CA GLU A 345 -9.37 15.49 0.02
C GLU A 345 -9.67 13.99 0.17
N GLN A 346 -9.22 13.38 1.26
CA GLN A 346 -9.50 11.99 1.59
C GLN A 346 -10.93 11.78 2.15
N LYS A 347 -11.53 12.82 2.72
CA LYS A 347 -12.91 12.86 3.21
C LYS A 347 -13.90 13.24 2.14
#